data_d33f4525c3b6fd30a2fd54bc5c908e87
#
_entry.id   d33f4525c3b6fd30a2fd54bc5c908e87
#
_cell.length_a   1.000
_cell.length_b   1.000
_cell.length_c   1.000
_cell.angle_alpha   90.00
_cell.angle_beta   90.00
_cell.angle_gamma   90.00
#
_symmetry.space_group_name_H-M   'P 1'
#
loop_
_entity.id
_entity.type
_entity.pdbx_description
1 polymer ?
#
loop_
_entity_poly.entity_id
_entity_poly.type
_entity_poly.pdbx_seq_one_letter_code
_entity_poly.pdbx_strand_id
1 'polypeptide(L)'
;MAKRDFAFIDRGFADDARAVFFGMKIVLAYSGGLDTSVLLSWIKEKYSAEVIAFCADIGQEEETKGLRPKARKTGASEIYIDDLREEFATDFIFPMMQAGAIYEGQYFLGTSIARPLIAKRMVQIARKHKAQAIAHGATGKGNDQVRFELAYYALNPDIRVISPWREWDLDSRTALIDFAEKHQIPIPRDKRGEAPFSVDANLLHISAEGKALEDPWHEPGEFVYSRSVAPEAAPDTPSYIEIEFEQGDAVAIDGERLSPAALLTRLNELGGANGIGRLDLVEGR
;
A
#
# COMPACT_ATOMS: atom_id res chain seq x y z
N MET A 1 -16.25 -40.79 4.83
CA MET A 1 -15.79 -39.45 4.39
C MET A 1 -15.96 -38.50 5.57
N ALA A 2 -14.91 -38.28 6.34
CA ALA A 2 -14.94 -37.50 7.57
C ALA A 2 -14.84 -36.01 7.24
N LYS A 3 -15.81 -35.21 7.65
CA LYS A 3 -15.75 -33.76 7.68
C LYS A 3 -14.67 -33.35 8.69
N ARG A 4 -13.59 -32.76 8.23
CA ARG A 4 -12.64 -32.07 9.10
C ARG A 4 -13.21 -30.69 9.39
N ASP A 5 -13.70 -30.52 10.60
CA ASP A 5 -14.06 -29.22 11.14
C ASP A 5 -12.78 -28.40 11.29
N PHE A 6 -12.66 -27.33 10.49
CA PHE A 6 -11.70 -26.27 10.77
C PHE A 6 -12.25 -25.44 11.93
N ALA A 7 -11.99 -25.90 13.14
CA ALA A 7 -12.14 -25.06 14.32
C ALA A 7 -11.05 -23.99 14.27
N PHE A 8 -11.42 -22.77 13.93
CA PHE A 8 -10.63 -21.58 14.25
C PHE A 8 -10.41 -21.63 15.77
N ILE A 9 -9.12 -21.72 16.15
CA ILE A 9 -8.74 -21.67 17.55
C ILE A 9 -8.95 -20.23 18.01
N ASP A 10 -10.15 -19.96 18.48
CA ASP A 10 -10.46 -18.81 19.30
C ASP A 10 -9.78 -19.06 20.68
N ARG A 11 -8.51 -18.68 20.77
CA ARG A 11 -7.84 -18.58 22.06
C ARG A 11 -8.37 -17.34 22.73
N GLY A 12 -9.42 -17.51 23.52
CA GLY A 12 -9.98 -16.50 24.38
C GLY A 12 -8.88 -15.81 25.21
N PHE A 13 -8.59 -14.57 24.86
CA PHE A 13 -7.82 -13.63 25.65
C PHE A 13 -8.76 -12.55 26.19
N ALA A 14 -9.69 -12.96 27.06
CA ALA A 14 -10.40 -12.04 27.91
C ALA A 14 -9.63 -11.99 29.26
N ASP A 15 -9.39 -10.78 29.73
CA ASP A 15 -9.04 -10.34 31.10
C ASP A 15 -7.59 -10.36 31.61
N ASP A 16 -6.59 -10.90 30.93
CA ASP A 16 -5.19 -10.74 31.39
C ASP A 16 -4.37 -9.76 30.52
N ALA A 17 -5.04 -9.02 29.66
CA ALA A 17 -4.42 -8.24 28.59
C ALA A 17 -3.65 -7.01 29.08
N ARG A 18 -4.01 -6.40 30.21
CA ARG A 18 -3.41 -5.13 30.64
C ARG A 18 -1.97 -5.26 31.19
N ALA A 19 -1.62 -6.39 31.76
CA ALA A 19 -0.31 -6.60 32.37
C ALA A 19 0.79 -6.98 31.38
N VAL A 20 0.43 -7.56 30.21
CA VAL A 20 1.36 -8.11 29.21
C VAL A 20 1.85 -7.05 28.21
N PHE A 21 1.16 -5.90 28.12
CA PHE A 21 1.38 -4.91 27.06
C PHE A 21 2.18 -3.67 27.43
N PHE A 22 2.60 -3.53 28.67
CA PHE A 22 3.39 -2.36 29.09
C PHE A 22 4.79 -2.39 28.43
N GLY A 23 5.07 -1.42 27.54
CA GLY A 23 6.35 -1.33 26.84
C GLY A 23 6.45 -2.16 25.54
N MET A 24 5.33 -2.68 25.01
CA MET A 24 5.32 -3.41 23.74
C MET A 24 5.71 -2.49 22.59
N LYS A 25 6.54 -3.01 21.66
CA LYS A 25 6.86 -2.34 20.41
C LYS A 25 6.02 -2.93 19.27
N ILE A 26 5.43 -2.06 18.48
CA ILE A 26 4.59 -2.43 17.32
C ILE A 26 5.10 -1.72 16.07
N VAL A 27 5.31 -2.46 14.99
CA VAL A 27 5.62 -1.89 13.69
C VAL A 27 4.32 -1.71 12.91
N LEU A 28 4.04 -0.49 12.47
CA LEU A 28 2.81 -0.12 11.78
C LEU A 28 3.10 0.24 10.32
N ALA A 29 2.39 -0.40 9.36
CA ALA A 29 2.31 0.07 7.98
C ALA A 29 1.60 1.43 7.96
N TYR A 30 2.32 2.48 7.56
CA TYR A 30 1.89 3.86 7.69
C TYR A 30 1.99 4.61 6.36
N SER A 31 0.85 4.93 5.76
CA SER A 31 0.76 5.73 4.53
C SER A 31 0.66 7.24 4.78
N GLY A 32 0.40 7.65 6.03
CA GLY A 32 0.14 9.04 6.37
C GLY A 32 -1.29 9.53 6.01
N GLY A 33 -2.14 8.66 5.51
CA GLY A 33 -3.56 8.94 5.33
C GLY A 33 -4.30 9.13 6.67
N LEU A 34 -5.60 9.45 6.59
CA LEU A 34 -6.45 9.60 7.78
C LEU A 34 -6.44 8.31 8.59
N ASP A 35 -6.76 7.20 7.95
CA ASP A 35 -6.93 5.90 8.60
C ASP A 35 -5.67 5.47 9.34
N THR A 36 -4.52 5.47 8.67
CA THR A 36 -3.25 5.05 9.29
C THR A 36 -2.77 6.01 10.37
N SER A 37 -3.14 7.30 10.30
CA SER A 37 -2.82 8.28 11.35
C SER A 37 -3.70 8.08 12.59
N VAL A 38 -4.99 7.83 12.42
CA VAL A 38 -5.89 7.44 13.52
C VAL A 38 -5.42 6.12 14.14
N LEU A 39 -5.08 5.16 13.30
CA LEU A 39 -4.58 3.84 13.69
C LEU A 39 -3.35 3.92 14.58
N LEU A 40 -2.39 4.78 14.22
CA LEU A 40 -1.18 5.00 15.01
C LEU A 40 -1.52 5.45 16.44
N SER A 41 -2.39 6.46 16.57
CA SER A 41 -2.80 7.00 17.87
C SER A 41 -3.60 5.96 18.67
N TRP A 42 -4.54 5.28 18.03
CA TRP A 42 -5.38 4.25 18.64
C TRP A 42 -4.56 3.05 19.16
N ILE A 43 -3.60 2.53 18.37
CA ILE A 43 -2.71 1.44 18.78
C ILE A 43 -1.91 1.87 20.01
N LYS A 44 -1.36 3.08 19.98
CA LYS A 44 -0.57 3.62 21.09
C LYS A 44 -1.37 3.67 22.38
N GLU A 45 -2.63 4.12 22.32
CA GLU A 45 -3.50 4.20 23.49
C GLU A 45 -3.95 2.82 23.97
N LYS A 46 -4.51 2.01 23.07
CA LYS A 46 -5.08 0.71 23.40
C LYS A 46 -4.08 -0.25 24.01
N TYR A 47 -2.86 -0.26 23.45
CA TYR A 47 -1.83 -1.21 23.87
C TYR A 47 -0.74 -0.56 24.75
N SER A 48 -0.85 0.74 25.07
CA SER A 48 0.23 1.49 25.76
C SER A 48 1.60 1.22 25.13
N ALA A 49 1.63 1.16 23.79
CA ALA A 49 2.75 0.65 23.00
C ALA A 49 3.63 1.78 22.46
N GLU A 50 4.89 1.43 22.22
CA GLU A 50 5.80 2.19 21.36
C GLU A 50 5.53 1.82 19.91
N VAL A 51 5.06 2.78 19.08
CA VAL A 51 4.73 2.53 17.68
C VAL A 51 5.84 3.03 16.78
N ILE A 52 6.38 2.10 15.98
CA ILE A 52 7.36 2.37 14.93
C ILE A 52 6.61 2.40 13.60
N ALA A 53 6.51 3.56 12.98
CA ALA A 53 5.85 3.72 11.69
C ALA A 53 6.79 3.28 10.55
N PHE A 54 6.25 2.66 9.52
CA PHE A 54 6.97 2.28 8.32
C PHE A 54 6.19 2.65 7.07
N CYS A 55 6.84 3.31 6.13
CA CYS A 55 6.36 3.57 4.78
C CYS A 55 7.40 3.09 3.78
N ALA A 56 7.00 2.30 2.80
CA ALA A 56 7.82 1.93 1.65
C ALA A 56 7.67 2.99 0.56
N ASP A 57 8.77 3.46 0.00
CA ASP A 57 8.78 4.14 -1.29
C ASP A 57 8.93 3.07 -2.37
N ILE A 58 7.86 2.85 -3.12
CA ILE A 58 7.77 1.92 -4.25
C ILE A 58 7.36 2.64 -5.54
N GLY A 59 7.53 3.97 -5.59
CA GLY A 59 7.23 4.82 -6.73
C GLY A 59 5.86 5.51 -6.68
N GLN A 60 5.33 5.76 -5.48
CA GLN A 60 4.11 6.56 -5.26
C GLN A 60 4.38 8.08 -5.15
N GLU A 61 5.61 8.50 -5.42
CA GLU A 61 6.03 9.91 -5.59
C GLU A 61 5.72 10.85 -4.41
N GLU A 62 4.73 11.75 -4.58
CA GLU A 62 4.41 12.82 -3.62
C GLU A 62 3.94 12.32 -2.25
N GLU A 63 3.43 11.10 -2.15
CA GLU A 63 2.84 10.57 -0.92
C GLU A 63 3.85 10.41 0.22
N THR A 64 5.15 10.35 -0.09
CA THR A 64 6.21 10.24 0.94
C THR A 64 6.61 11.57 1.55
N LYS A 65 6.24 12.69 0.90
CA LYS A 65 6.60 14.03 1.37
C LYS A 65 5.87 14.40 2.66
N GLY A 66 6.62 14.91 3.63
CA GLY A 66 6.06 15.36 4.91
C GLY A 66 5.62 14.25 5.89
N LEU A 67 5.81 12.96 5.55
CA LEU A 67 5.42 11.85 6.43
C LEU A 67 6.18 11.83 7.76
N ARG A 68 7.48 12.11 7.77
CA ARG A 68 8.29 12.05 8.99
C ARG A 68 7.78 12.99 10.11
N PRO A 69 7.59 14.30 9.86
CA PRO A 69 7.04 15.20 10.87
C PRO A 69 5.60 14.83 11.25
N LYS A 70 4.79 14.37 10.29
CA LYS A 70 3.41 13.95 10.54
C LYS A 70 3.35 12.74 11.47
N ALA A 71 4.10 11.67 11.18
CA ALA A 71 4.12 10.46 12.00
C ALA A 71 4.58 10.77 13.45
N ARG A 72 5.64 11.57 13.59
CA ARG A 72 6.13 11.99 14.93
C ARG A 72 5.08 12.80 15.69
N LYS A 73 4.42 13.75 15.02
CA LYS A 73 3.35 14.55 15.63
C LYS A 73 2.15 13.70 16.03
N THR A 74 1.87 12.64 15.27
CA THR A 74 0.79 11.70 15.59
C THR A 74 1.18 10.72 16.71
N GLY A 75 2.46 10.63 17.06
CA GLY A 75 2.94 9.88 18.23
C GLY A 75 3.80 8.67 17.93
N ALA A 76 4.28 8.50 16.69
CA ALA A 76 5.28 7.49 16.38
C ALA A 76 6.59 7.78 17.13
N SER A 77 7.17 6.75 17.73
CA SER A 77 8.48 6.83 18.38
C SER A 77 9.59 6.92 17.33
N GLU A 78 9.42 6.20 16.24
CA GLU A 78 10.34 6.19 15.10
C GLU A 78 9.56 6.04 13.80
N ILE A 79 10.14 6.50 12.69
CA ILE A 79 9.59 6.30 11.34
C ILE A 79 10.69 5.93 10.36
N TYR A 80 10.48 4.83 9.67
CA TYR A 80 11.23 4.37 8.52
C TYR A 80 10.48 4.78 7.24
N ILE A 81 11.19 5.39 6.31
CA ILE A 81 10.75 5.59 4.92
C ILE A 81 11.90 5.05 4.09
N ASP A 82 11.72 3.85 3.57
CA ASP A 82 12.76 3.15 2.83
C ASP A 82 12.45 3.15 1.34
N ASP A 83 13.44 3.52 0.54
CA ASP A 83 13.39 3.38 -0.92
C ASP A 83 13.52 1.90 -1.29
N LEU A 84 12.44 1.30 -1.75
CA LEU A 84 12.35 -0.09 -2.17
C LEU A 84 12.07 -0.22 -3.67
N ARG A 85 12.22 0.85 -4.45
CA ARG A 85 11.89 0.86 -5.87
C ARG A 85 12.71 -0.15 -6.68
N GLU A 86 14.02 -0.23 -6.41
CA GLU A 86 14.87 -1.22 -7.09
C GLU A 86 14.50 -2.66 -6.72
N GLU A 87 14.33 -2.96 -5.43
CA GLU A 87 13.91 -4.28 -4.97
C GLU A 87 12.53 -4.63 -5.53
N PHE A 88 11.62 -3.68 -5.60
CA PHE A 88 10.28 -3.87 -6.17
C PHE A 88 10.34 -4.21 -7.66
N ALA A 89 11.16 -3.48 -8.43
CA ALA A 89 11.35 -3.72 -9.85
C ALA A 89 12.00 -5.09 -10.11
N THR A 90 13.11 -5.37 -9.44
CA THR A 90 13.95 -6.56 -9.70
C THR A 90 13.33 -7.85 -9.19
N ASP A 91 12.81 -7.84 -7.94
CA ASP A 91 12.41 -9.06 -7.25
C ASP A 91 10.91 -9.37 -7.41
N PHE A 92 10.11 -8.39 -7.85
CA PHE A 92 8.65 -8.54 -7.94
C PHE A 92 8.10 -8.23 -9.32
N ILE A 93 8.39 -7.05 -9.90
CA ILE A 93 7.80 -6.62 -11.18
C ILE A 93 8.34 -7.47 -12.33
N PHE A 94 9.65 -7.54 -12.50
CA PHE A 94 10.25 -8.28 -13.62
C PHE A 94 9.90 -9.78 -13.59
N PRO A 95 10.02 -10.49 -12.46
CA PRO A 95 9.56 -11.87 -12.39
C PRO A 95 8.07 -12.07 -12.69
N MET A 96 7.22 -11.12 -12.26
CA MET A 96 5.79 -11.14 -12.58
C MET A 96 5.56 -10.97 -14.10
N MET A 97 6.27 -10.04 -14.73
CA MET A 97 6.20 -9.81 -16.18
C MET A 97 6.71 -11.03 -16.97
N GLN A 98 7.84 -11.60 -16.58
CA GLN A 98 8.39 -12.83 -17.20
C GLN A 98 7.42 -14.01 -17.08
N ALA A 99 6.68 -14.11 -15.97
CA ALA A 99 5.65 -15.12 -15.77
C ALA A 99 4.36 -14.85 -16.58
N GLY A 100 4.23 -13.68 -17.21
CA GLY A 100 2.99 -13.26 -17.87
C GLY A 100 1.80 -13.16 -16.93
N ALA A 101 2.04 -12.86 -15.64
CA ALA A 101 1.01 -12.83 -14.62
C ALA A 101 0.17 -11.54 -14.73
N ILE A 102 -0.98 -11.66 -15.38
CA ILE A 102 -1.95 -10.59 -15.56
C ILE A 102 -3.31 -11.09 -15.06
N TYR A 103 -3.96 -10.32 -14.19
CA TYR A 103 -5.30 -10.67 -13.70
C TYR A 103 -6.36 -10.40 -14.77
N GLU A 104 -7.18 -11.41 -15.05
CA GLU A 104 -8.24 -11.38 -16.09
C GLU A 104 -7.75 -10.92 -17.48
N GLY A 105 -6.45 -11.09 -17.77
CA GLY A 105 -5.86 -10.72 -19.05
C GLY A 105 -5.65 -9.21 -19.28
N GLN A 106 -5.91 -8.38 -18.28
CA GLN A 106 -5.89 -6.92 -18.42
C GLN A 106 -5.19 -6.19 -17.27
N TYR A 107 -5.42 -6.59 -16.01
CA TYR A 107 -4.97 -5.85 -14.85
C TYR A 107 -3.61 -6.34 -14.36
N PHE A 108 -2.65 -5.42 -14.32
CA PHE A 108 -1.34 -5.67 -13.73
C PHE A 108 -1.44 -5.72 -12.20
N LEU A 109 -0.77 -6.70 -11.59
CA LEU A 109 -0.88 -7.02 -10.17
C LEU A 109 -0.03 -6.13 -9.26
N GLY A 110 0.24 -4.88 -9.62
CA GLY A 110 1.15 -3.99 -8.89
C GLY A 110 0.82 -3.83 -7.40
N THR A 111 -0.44 -3.62 -7.06
CA THR A 111 -0.88 -3.57 -5.66
C THR A 111 -0.68 -4.92 -4.97
N SER A 112 -1.00 -6.01 -5.65
CA SER A 112 -0.92 -7.36 -5.08
C SER A 112 0.51 -7.77 -4.74
N ILE A 113 1.48 -7.48 -5.61
CA ILE A 113 2.89 -7.83 -5.40
C ILE A 113 3.62 -6.83 -4.50
N ALA A 114 3.10 -5.62 -4.32
CA ALA A 114 3.66 -4.63 -3.41
C ALA A 114 3.50 -5.04 -1.93
N ARG A 115 2.37 -5.65 -1.56
CA ARG A 115 2.07 -5.99 -0.16
C ARG A 115 3.08 -7.00 0.44
N PRO A 116 3.50 -8.08 -0.25
CA PRO A 116 4.56 -8.97 0.24
C PRO A 116 5.91 -8.27 0.44
N LEU A 117 6.30 -7.34 -0.44
CA LEU A 117 7.53 -6.57 -0.26
C LEU A 117 7.47 -5.67 0.98
N ILE A 118 6.37 -4.93 1.14
CA ILE A 118 6.13 -4.10 2.34
C ILE A 118 6.18 -4.97 3.59
N ALA A 119 5.51 -6.12 3.59
CA ALA A 119 5.49 -7.05 4.70
C ALA A 119 6.89 -7.61 5.03
N LYS A 120 7.69 -7.95 4.03
CA LYS A 120 9.09 -8.39 4.18
C LYS A 120 9.88 -7.35 4.96
N ARG A 121 9.79 -6.08 4.57
CA ARG A 121 10.52 -5.00 5.22
C ARG A 121 10.04 -4.74 6.64
N MET A 122 8.72 -4.79 6.89
CA MET A 122 8.15 -4.66 8.22
C MET A 122 8.62 -5.74 9.18
N VAL A 123 8.71 -7.00 8.73
CA VAL A 123 9.26 -8.11 9.53
C VAL A 123 10.74 -7.87 9.85
N GLN A 124 11.53 -7.35 8.92
CA GLN A 124 12.93 -7.00 9.17
C GLN A 124 13.06 -5.91 10.24
N ILE A 125 12.23 -4.86 10.17
CA ILE A 125 12.18 -3.79 11.17
C ILE A 125 11.72 -4.35 12.52
N ALA A 126 10.70 -5.21 12.54
CA ALA A 126 10.21 -5.84 13.77
C ALA A 126 11.33 -6.68 14.44
N ARG A 127 12.08 -7.45 13.69
CA ARG A 127 13.25 -8.20 14.21
C ARG A 127 14.34 -7.28 14.77
N LYS A 128 14.67 -6.20 14.02
CA LYS A 128 15.67 -5.20 14.43
C LYS A 128 15.32 -4.57 15.78
N HIS A 129 14.05 -4.20 15.97
CA HIS A 129 13.56 -3.53 17.19
C HIS A 129 13.06 -4.51 18.25
N LYS A 130 13.09 -5.82 17.99
CA LYS A 130 12.49 -6.85 18.85
C LYS A 130 11.02 -6.54 19.15
N ALA A 131 10.31 -6.08 18.12
CA ALA A 131 8.89 -5.76 18.23
C ALA A 131 8.06 -7.05 18.42
N GLN A 132 7.03 -6.96 19.24
CA GLN A 132 6.17 -8.09 19.59
C GLN A 132 5.00 -8.22 18.63
N ALA A 133 4.69 -7.15 17.87
CA ALA A 133 3.59 -7.17 16.92
C ALA A 133 3.87 -6.31 15.68
N ILE A 134 3.13 -6.63 14.62
CA ILE A 134 3.03 -5.85 13.39
C ILE A 134 1.57 -5.46 13.20
N ALA A 135 1.32 -4.24 12.72
CA ALA A 135 -0.02 -3.72 12.46
C ALA A 135 -0.16 -3.20 11.03
N HIS A 136 -1.34 -3.33 10.46
CA HIS A 136 -1.70 -2.76 9.16
C HIS A 136 -3.11 -2.17 9.17
N GLY A 137 -3.36 -1.23 8.25
CA GLY A 137 -4.66 -0.57 8.08
C GLY A 137 -5.56 -1.17 7.00
N ALA A 138 -5.22 -2.33 6.46
CA ALA A 138 -6.08 -2.99 5.48
C ALA A 138 -7.41 -3.42 6.10
N THR A 139 -8.51 -3.12 5.40
CA THR A 139 -9.86 -3.44 5.88
C THR A 139 -10.07 -4.96 5.95
N GLY A 140 -10.92 -5.41 6.88
CA GLY A 140 -11.18 -6.84 7.11
C GLY A 140 -11.94 -7.57 6.00
N LYS A 141 -12.27 -6.88 4.90
CA LYS A 141 -13.05 -7.42 3.77
C LYS A 141 -12.23 -7.52 2.47
N GLY A 142 -11.02 -6.95 2.44
CA GLY A 142 -10.22 -6.84 1.23
C GLY A 142 -9.12 -7.89 1.11
N ASN A 143 -8.60 -8.04 -0.11
CA ASN A 143 -7.49 -8.95 -0.41
C ASN A 143 -6.18 -8.53 0.27
N ASP A 144 -5.99 -7.23 0.52
CA ASP A 144 -4.76 -6.68 1.08
C ASP A 144 -4.46 -7.20 2.48
N GLN A 145 -5.49 -7.39 3.31
CA GLN A 145 -5.35 -8.03 4.60
C GLN A 145 -4.71 -9.43 4.46
N VAL A 146 -5.25 -10.25 3.57
CA VAL A 146 -4.75 -11.61 3.33
C VAL A 146 -3.30 -11.57 2.83
N ARG A 147 -2.98 -10.68 1.93
CA ARG A 147 -1.61 -10.52 1.37
C ARG A 147 -0.61 -10.14 2.45
N PHE A 148 -0.94 -9.18 3.30
CA PHE A 148 -0.10 -8.79 4.43
C PHE A 148 0.09 -9.93 5.42
N GLU A 149 -1.00 -10.50 5.91
CA GLU A 149 -0.97 -11.50 6.98
C GLU A 149 -0.27 -12.78 6.55
N LEU A 150 -0.55 -13.29 5.33
CA LEU A 150 0.16 -14.46 4.80
C LEU A 150 1.66 -14.22 4.65
N ALA A 151 2.06 -13.03 4.19
CA ALA A 151 3.47 -12.67 4.08
C ALA A 151 4.14 -12.55 5.47
N TYR A 152 3.46 -11.98 6.46
CA TYR A 152 3.97 -11.92 7.83
C TYR A 152 4.17 -13.32 8.40
N TYR A 153 3.17 -14.21 8.31
CA TYR A 153 3.26 -15.56 8.84
C TYR A 153 4.27 -16.43 8.10
N ALA A 154 4.43 -16.25 6.79
CA ALA A 154 5.46 -16.95 6.04
C ALA A 154 6.89 -16.56 6.49
N LEU A 155 7.09 -15.31 6.86
CA LEU A 155 8.41 -14.78 7.24
C LEU A 155 8.68 -14.87 8.74
N ASN A 156 7.65 -14.80 9.56
CA ASN A 156 7.72 -14.87 11.03
C ASN A 156 6.41 -15.44 11.60
N PRO A 157 6.28 -16.78 11.67
CA PRO A 157 5.02 -17.43 12.06
C PRO A 157 4.48 -17.05 13.44
N ASP A 158 5.38 -16.66 14.34
CA ASP A 158 5.04 -16.34 15.73
C ASP A 158 4.71 -14.85 15.94
N ILE A 159 4.85 -14.00 14.92
CA ILE A 159 4.57 -12.58 15.07
C ILE A 159 3.07 -12.33 15.27
N ARG A 160 2.74 -11.54 16.27
CA ARG A 160 1.36 -11.10 16.44
C ARG A 160 1.00 -10.06 15.37
N VAL A 161 -0.13 -10.26 14.70
CA VAL A 161 -0.69 -9.29 13.76
C VAL A 161 -1.86 -8.56 14.42
N ILE A 162 -1.82 -7.23 14.35
CA ILE A 162 -2.89 -6.35 14.82
C ILE A 162 -3.57 -5.76 13.58
N SER A 163 -4.84 -6.08 13.42
CA SER A 163 -5.71 -5.55 12.37
C SER A 163 -6.86 -4.78 13.02
N PRO A 164 -6.72 -3.47 13.24
CA PRO A 164 -7.68 -2.68 14.01
C PRO A 164 -9.11 -2.72 13.48
N TRP A 165 -9.30 -2.85 12.20
CA TRP A 165 -10.64 -3.00 11.59
C TRP A 165 -11.45 -4.20 12.14
N ARG A 166 -10.82 -5.14 12.83
CA ARG A 166 -11.47 -6.24 13.53
C ARG A 166 -11.73 -5.97 15.01
N GLU A 167 -11.16 -4.88 15.55
CA GLU A 167 -11.06 -4.65 16.98
C GLU A 167 -11.60 -3.30 17.45
N TRP A 168 -11.74 -2.32 16.55
CA TRP A 168 -12.16 -0.97 16.89
C TRP A 168 -13.60 -0.68 16.49
N ASP A 169 -14.19 0.35 17.11
CA ASP A 169 -15.56 0.80 16.83
C ASP A 169 -15.62 1.98 15.86
N LEU A 170 -14.49 2.29 15.18
CA LEU A 170 -14.36 3.41 14.25
C LEU A 170 -14.70 2.93 12.83
N ASP A 171 -15.95 2.58 12.59
CA ASP A 171 -16.46 1.93 11.38
C ASP A 171 -16.85 2.91 10.25
N SER A 172 -16.78 4.21 10.53
CA SER A 172 -17.17 5.24 9.57
C SER A 172 -16.12 6.35 9.44
N ARG A 173 -16.12 7.01 8.28
CA ARG A 173 -15.24 8.16 8.05
C ARG A 173 -15.49 9.29 9.07
N THR A 174 -16.73 9.52 9.46
CA THR A 174 -17.09 10.51 10.47
C THR A 174 -16.45 10.17 11.81
N ALA A 175 -16.56 8.90 12.25
CA ALA A 175 -15.95 8.45 13.50
C ALA A 175 -14.42 8.60 13.47
N LEU A 176 -13.77 8.34 12.32
CA LEU A 176 -12.33 8.56 12.14
C LEU A 176 -11.95 10.05 12.24
N ILE A 177 -12.75 10.93 11.64
CA ILE A 177 -12.52 12.39 11.71
C ILE A 177 -12.71 12.89 13.14
N ASP A 178 -13.78 12.49 13.81
CA ASP A 178 -14.06 12.88 15.20
C ASP A 178 -12.93 12.42 16.14
N PHE A 179 -12.46 11.17 15.97
CA PHE A 179 -11.31 10.67 16.70
C PHE A 179 -10.06 11.51 16.42
N ALA A 180 -9.78 11.80 15.17
CA ALA A 180 -8.60 12.56 14.78
C ALA A 180 -8.65 14.00 15.32
N GLU A 181 -9.82 14.65 15.36
CA GLU A 181 -10.00 15.98 15.94
C GLU A 181 -9.79 15.95 17.47
N LYS A 182 -10.39 14.98 18.14
CA LYS A 182 -10.23 14.77 19.57
C LYS A 182 -8.75 14.59 19.98
N HIS A 183 -7.98 13.87 19.16
CA HIS A 183 -6.57 13.57 19.42
C HIS A 183 -5.61 14.55 18.73
N GLN A 184 -6.12 15.66 18.14
CA GLN A 184 -5.33 16.69 17.45
C GLN A 184 -4.43 16.14 16.34
N ILE A 185 -4.87 15.07 15.68
CA ILE A 185 -4.19 14.47 14.54
C ILE A 185 -4.31 15.41 13.34
N PRO A 186 -3.20 15.76 12.65
CA PRO A 186 -3.26 16.67 11.52
C PRO A 186 -4.02 16.06 10.34
N ILE A 187 -5.19 16.60 10.01
CA ILE A 187 -5.95 16.27 8.82
C ILE A 187 -5.92 17.47 7.89
N PRO A 188 -5.46 17.34 6.63
CA PRO A 188 -5.57 18.40 5.63
C PRO A 188 -7.03 18.83 5.47
N ARG A 189 -7.26 20.15 5.30
CA ARG A 189 -8.63 20.71 5.21
C ARG A 189 -9.41 20.21 4.00
N ASP A 190 -8.72 20.00 2.89
CA ASP A 190 -9.23 19.42 1.64
C ASP A 190 -9.69 17.97 1.78
N LYS A 191 -9.16 17.26 2.79
CA LYS A 191 -9.52 15.85 3.08
C LYS A 191 -10.62 15.70 4.15
N ARG A 192 -11.18 16.78 4.66
CA ARG A 192 -12.29 16.78 5.64
C ARG A 192 -13.66 16.61 5.00
N GLY A 193 -13.78 16.89 3.70
CA GLY A 193 -15.01 16.75 2.93
C GLY A 193 -15.37 15.32 2.59
N GLU A 194 -15.94 15.11 1.40
CA GLU A 194 -16.25 13.78 0.89
C GLU A 194 -15.01 12.87 0.86
N ALA A 195 -15.22 11.56 1.01
CA ALA A 195 -14.14 10.59 0.91
C ALA A 195 -13.38 10.79 -0.42
N PRO A 196 -12.05 10.89 -0.44
CA PRO A 196 -11.31 10.89 -1.69
C PRO A 196 -11.51 9.54 -2.40
N PHE A 197 -11.19 9.50 -3.71
CA PHE A 197 -11.01 8.22 -4.36
C PHE A 197 -9.94 7.42 -3.60
N SER A 198 -10.12 6.11 -3.52
CA SER A 198 -9.04 5.23 -3.08
C SER A 198 -8.05 5.11 -4.21
N VAL A 199 -6.79 5.41 -3.96
CA VAL A 199 -5.72 5.38 -4.96
C VAL A 199 -4.57 4.54 -4.44
N ASP A 200 -4.21 3.52 -5.20
CA ASP A 200 -2.98 2.75 -5.01
C ASP A 200 -1.99 3.09 -6.13
N ALA A 201 -0.83 3.62 -5.76
CA ALA A 201 0.21 4.03 -6.70
C ALA A 201 1.53 3.33 -6.40
N ASN A 202 2.22 2.89 -7.45
CA ASN A 202 3.57 2.35 -7.40
C ASN A 202 4.26 2.45 -8.77
N LEU A 203 5.49 1.95 -8.91
CA LEU A 203 6.23 1.98 -10.17
C LEU A 203 5.49 1.33 -11.34
N LEU A 204 4.67 0.31 -11.09
CA LEU A 204 4.03 -0.45 -12.16
C LEU A 204 2.75 0.21 -12.64
N HIS A 205 1.90 0.69 -11.72
CA HIS A 205 0.64 1.32 -12.09
C HIS A 205 0.09 2.25 -11.00
N ILE A 206 -0.93 3.02 -11.37
CA ILE A 206 -1.87 3.68 -10.45
C ILE A 206 -3.24 3.06 -10.69
N SER A 207 -3.94 2.69 -9.62
CA SER A 207 -5.34 2.32 -9.69
C SER A 207 -6.18 3.22 -8.78
N ALA A 208 -7.34 3.64 -9.27
CA ALA A 208 -8.29 4.45 -8.54
C ALA A 208 -9.64 3.73 -8.48
N GLU A 209 -10.30 3.76 -7.33
CA GLU A 209 -11.61 3.16 -7.11
C GLU A 209 -12.49 4.04 -6.21
N GLY A 210 -13.78 3.80 -6.21
CA GLY A 210 -14.75 4.45 -5.33
C GLY A 210 -15.53 5.59 -5.98
N LYS A 211 -16.54 6.11 -5.26
CA LYS A 211 -17.41 7.21 -5.67
C LYS A 211 -18.08 6.99 -7.04
N ALA A 212 -17.94 7.98 -7.94
CA ALA A 212 -18.50 7.91 -9.28
C ALA A 212 -17.93 6.74 -10.11
N LEU A 213 -16.75 6.23 -9.77
CA LEU A 213 -16.15 5.09 -10.46
C LEU A 213 -16.85 3.75 -10.14
N GLU A 214 -17.70 3.71 -9.12
CA GLU A 214 -18.50 2.51 -8.81
C GLU A 214 -19.72 2.36 -9.74
N ASP A 215 -20.12 3.42 -10.42
CA ASP A 215 -21.17 3.39 -11.43
C ASP A 215 -20.56 3.22 -12.82
N PRO A 216 -20.69 2.03 -13.45
CA PRO A 216 -20.08 1.76 -14.75
C PRO A 216 -20.67 2.59 -15.91
N TRP A 217 -21.75 3.36 -15.67
CA TRP A 217 -22.30 4.32 -16.62
C TRP A 217 -21.64 5.69 -16.55
N HIS A 218 -20.79 5.94 -15.55
CA HIS A 218 -20.04 7.19 -15.43
C HIS A 218 -18.66 7.06 -16.05
N GLU A 219 -18.36 7.93 -16.99
CA GLU A 219 -17.03 8.06 -17.56
C GLU A 219 -16.05 8.57 -16.48
N PRO A 220 -14.89 7.90 -16.28
CA PRO A 220 -13.87 8.38 -15.38
C PRO A 220 -13.35 9.76 -15.79
N GLY A 221 -13.34 10.71 -14.86
CA GLY A 221 -12.78 12.03 -15.12
C GLY A 221 -11.25 12.01 -15.29
N GLU A 222 -10.70 12.99 -16.01
CA GLU A 222 -9.27 13.08 -16.32
C GLU A 222 -8.34 13.01 -15.08
N PHE A 223 -8.81 13.44 -13.91
CA PHE A 223 -8.05 13.37 -12.68
C PHE A 223 -7.67 11.94 -12.24
N VAL A 224 -8.38 10.92 -12.74
CA VAL A 224 -8.08 9.50 -12.48
C VAL A 224 -6.79 9.09 -13.16
N TYR A 225 -6.52 9.67 -14.32
CA TYR A 225 -5.39 9.31 -15.19
C TYR A 225 -4.16 10.19 -14.94
N SER A 226 -3.76 10.31 -13.68
CA SER A 226 -2.72 11.27 -13.26
C SER A 226 -1.34 11.08 -13.88
N ARG A 227 -1.04 9.90 -14.44
CA ARG A 227 0.25 9.60 -15.11
C ARG A 227 0.24 9.74 -16.60
N SER A 228 -0.91 9.91 -17.26
CA SER A 228 -0.98 9.99 -18.70
C SER A 228 -1.83 11.16 -19.16
N VAL A 229 -1.40 11.83 -20.23
CA VAL A 229 -2.22 12.83 -20.91
C VAL A 229 -3.40 12.14 -21.59
N ALA A 230 -4.49 12.90 -21.83
CA ALA A 230 -5.60 12.39 -22.62
C ALA A 230 -5.11 12.00 -24.02
N PRO A 231 -5.66 10.95 -24.66
CA PRO A 231 -5.28 10.56 -26.02
C PRO A 231 -5.38 11.72 -27.02
N GLU A 232 -6.38 12.59 -26.86
CA GLU A 232 -6.60 13.77 -27.70
C GLU A 232 -5.56 14.89 -27.49
N ALA A 233 -4.86 14.85 -26.34
CA ALA A 233 -3.78 15.79 -26.01
C ALA A 233 -2.38 15.19 -26.27
N ALA A 234 -2.32 13.92 -26.66
CA ALA A 234 -1.07 13.26 -27.01
C ALA A 234 -0.49 13.83 -28.33
N PRO A 235 0.83 13.74 -28.54
CA PRO A 235 1.45 14.18 -29.79
C PRO A 235 0.90 13.44 -31.02
N ASP A 236 0.63 14.16 -32.11
CA ASP A 236 0.22 13.56 -33.40
C ASP A 236 1.38 12.80 -34.08
N THR A 237 2.62 13.13 -33.71
CA THR A 237 3.80 12.46 -34.25
C THR A 237 4.20 11.29 -33.38
N PRO A 238 4.31 10.06 -33.95
CA PRO A 238 4.69 8.89 -33.17
C PRO A 238 6.11 9.00 -32.59
N SER A 239 6.28 8.57 -31.35
CA SER A 239 7.57 8.41 -30.71
C SER A 239 7.99 6.93 -30.81
N TYR A 240 9.19 6.68 -31.33
CA TYR A 240 9.77 5.34 -31.40
C TYR A 240 10.79 5.20 -30.28
N ILE A 241 10.77 4.06 -29.60
CA ILE A 241 11.76 3.69 -28.57
C ILE A 241 12.27 2.30 -28.88
N GLU A 242 13.53 2.04 -28.54
CA GLU A 242 14.16 0.73 -28.58
C GLU A 242 14.40 0.24 -27.16
N ILE A 243 13.88 -0.95 -26.81
CA ILE A 243 14.06 -1.55 -25.48
C ILE A 243 14.95 -2.78 -25.64
N GLU A 244 16.10 -2.77 -24.97
CA GLU A 244 17.02 -3.91 -24.95
C GLU A 244 16.69 -4.85 -23.78
N PHE A 245 16.75 -6.14 -24.05
CA PHE A 245 16.48 -7.18 -23.07
C PHE A 245 17.71 -8.10 -22.89
N GLU A 246 18.01 -8.44 -21.63
CA GLU A 246 18.98 -9.46 -21.26
C GLU A 246 18.30 -10.49 -20.34
N GLN A 247 18.33 -11.77 -20.71
CA GLN A 247 17.73 -12.87 -19.94
C GLN A 247 16.24 -12.69 -19.59
N GLY A 248 15.53 -11.87 -20.37
CA GLY A 248 14.12 -11.59 -20.17
C GLY A 248 13.83 -10.31 -19.39
N ASP A 249 14.83 -9.65 -18.83
CA ASP A 249 14.69 -8.35 -18.18
C ASP A 249 15.05 -7.21 -19.14
N ALA A 250 14.27 -6.14 -19.10
CA ALA A 250 14.60 -4.92 -19.82
C ALA A 250 15.78 -4.21 -19.13
N VAL A 251 16.82 -3.84 -19.92
CA VAL A 251 18.09 -3.32 -19.39
C VAL A 251 18.49 -1.97 -19.95
N ALA A 252 17.95 -1.57 -21.10
CA ALA A 252 18.25 -0.27 -21.71
C ALA A 252 17.07 0.28 -22.50
N ILE A 253 17.02 1.59 -22.68
CA ILE A 253 16.12 2.32 -23.58
C ILE A 253 16.97 3.20 -24.48
N ASP A 254 16.79 3.08 -25.80
CA ASP A 254 17.52 3.84 -26.84
C ASP A 254 19.06 3.80 -26.64
N GLY A 255 19.58 2.62 -26.25
CA GLY A 255 21.00 2.40 -25.98
C GLY A 255 21.49 2.89 -24.62
N GLU A 256 20.67 3.56 -23.83
CA GLU A 256 21.00 3.99 -22.47
C GLU A 256 20.66 2.88 -21.46
N ARG A 257 21.69 2.29 -20.82
CA ARG A 257 21.49 1.32 -19.74
C ARG A 257 20.99 2.01 -18.48
N LEU A 258 19.91 1.50 -17.95
CA LEU A 258 19.22 2.03 -16.77
C LEU A 258 19.08 0.96 -15.69
N SER A 259 19.01 1.37 -14.43
CA SER A 259 18.58 0.47 -13.38
C SER A 259 17.10 0.08 -13.57
N PRO A 260 16.65 -1.08 -13.05
CA PRO A 260 15.27 -1.54 -13.17
C PRO A 260 14.23 -0.49 -12.79
N ALA A 261 14.41 0.19 -11.66
CA ALA A 261 13.48 1.24 -11.24
C ALA A 261 13.54 2.48 -12.14
N ALA A 262 14.74 2.89 -12.57
CA ALA A 262 14.91 4.02 -13.49
C ALA A 262 14.30 3.72 -14.85
N LEU A 263 14.47 2.50 -15.36
CA LEU A 263 13.89 2.03 -16.61
C LEU A 263 12.35 2.10 -16.59
N LEU A 264 11.72 1.57 -15.54
CA LEU A 264 10.27 1.63 -15.38
C LEU A 264 9.78 3.08 -15.24
N THR A 265 10.50 3.92 -14.49
CA THR A 265 10.19 5.36 -14.39
C THR A 265 10.24 6.02 -15.77
N ARG A 266 11.28 5.76 -16.54
CA ARG A 266 11.43 6.31 -17.90
C ARG A 266 10.33 5.84 -18.84
N LEU A 267 9.94 4.56 -18.77
CA LEU A 267 8.82 4.04 -19.56
C LEU A 267 7.49 4.68 -19.16
N ASN A 268 7.26 4.93 -17.87
CA ASN A 268 6.07 5.63 -17.37
C ASN A 268 6.01 7.07 -17.91
N GLU A 269 7.15 7.80 -17.94
CA GLU A 269 7.23 9.15 -18.52
C GLU A 269 6.91 9.14 -20.02
N LEU A 270 7.55 8.24 -20.77
CA LEU A 270 7.36 8.12 -22.22
C LEU A 270 5.92 7.69 -22.57
N GLY A 271 5.40 6.65 -21.91
CA GLY A 271 4.04 6.18 -22.12
C GLY A 271 3.02 7.24 -21.73
N GLY A 272 3.20 7.88 -20.57
CA GLY A 272 2.32 8.92 -20.07
C GLY A 272 2.23 10.14 -20.98
N ALA A 273 3.39 10.61 -21.50
CA ALA A 273 3.44 11.72 -22.44
C ALA A 273 2.75 11.43 -23.79
N ASN A 274 2.61 10.15 -24.13
CA ASN A 274 1.95 9.68 -25.36
C ASN A 274 0.53 9.12 -25.13
N GLY A 275 -0.07 9.38 -23.97
CA GLY A 275 -1.45 8.97 -23.66
C GLY A 275 -1.64 7.46 -23.55
N ILE A 276 -0.58 6.71 -23.25
CA ILE A 276 -0.60 5.24 -23.18
C ILE A 276 -0.84 4.78 -21.74
N GLY A 277 -1.51 3.62 -21.59
CA GLY A 277 -1.66 2.91 -20.32
C GLY A 277 -2.92 3.26 -19.54
N ARG A 278 -3.95 3.80 -20.18
CA ARG A 278 -5.27 4.00 -19.58
C ARG A 278 -6.10 2.74 -19.71
N LEU A 279 -6.77 2.38 -18.63
CA LEU A 279 -7.66 1.24 -18.59
C LEU A 279 -8.82 1.52 -17.64
N ASP A 280 -10.03 1.27 -18.11
CA ASP A 280 -11.24 1.28 -17.30
C ASP A 280 -11.73 -0.16 -17.14
N LEU A 281 -11.90 -0.61 -15.88
CA LEU A 281 -12.18 -1.99 -15.55
C LEU A 281 -13.43 -2.11 -14.70
N VAL A 282 -14.32 -3.01 -15.11
CA VAL A 282 -15.39 -3.53 -14.26
C VAL A 282 -14.97 -4.93 -13.80
N GLU A 283 -14.59 -5.05 -12.53
CA GLU A 283 -14.21 -6.34 -11.96
C GLU A 283 -15.44 -7.24 -11.75
N GLY A 284 -15.32 -8.49 -12.10
CA GLY A 284 -16.35 -9.51 -11.90
C GLY A 284 -16.42 -10.07 -10.47
N ARG A 285 -16.43 -9.18 -9.47
CA ARG A 285 -16.55 -9.59 -8.05
C ARG A 285 -17.98 -9.71 -7.61
#